data_712ba65aace24bb85fc04d6a28b0288a
#
_entry.id   712ba65aace24bb85fc04d6a28b0288a
#
_cell.length_a   1.000
_cell.length_b   1.000
_cell.length_c   1.000
_cell.angle_alpha   90.00
_cell.angle_beta   90.00
_cell.angle_gamma   90.00
#
_symmetry.space_group_name_H-M   'P 1'
#
loop_
_entity.id
_entity.type
_entity.pdbx_description
1 polymer ?
#
loop_
_entity_poly.entity_id
_entity_poly.type
_entity_poly.pdbx_seq_one_letter_code
_entity_poly.pdbx_strand_id
1 'polypeptide(L)'
;MDADTAPWRNTTHDWTRSVDAAHLAGIRRDQAAFAPGGLRHLLLEVLAYAADEAECSAGAGRCTVTLHPDGSVSVADEGRGTDTRLDDRGRPVKKPVMATKDLRFFDHPGAQVLPDGHPRRGMSVVAALSDWLVHTNRRAGGAWVQRYEHGVPATGLTPIADDGTTGTTVHFSPSGPVRAVSAGGTPAPAPAPEPAPALVDPAALAAAWPYLSVEVDDRRA
;
A
#
# COMPACT_ATOMS: atom_id res chain seq x y z
N MET A 1 -29.26 -1.10 -32.97
CA MET A 1 -29.35 -0.56 -31.58
C MET A 1 -28.01 -0.85 -30.93
N ASP A 2 -27.11 0.10 -31.10
CA ASP A 2 -25.76 -0.02 -30.52
C ASP A 2 -25.90 0.17 -29.02
N ALA A 3 -25.55 -0.86 -28.27
CA ALA A 3 -25.42 -0.76 -26.82
C ALA A 3 -24.24 0.16 -26.54
N ASP A 4 -24.55 1.36 -26.11
CA ASP A 4 -23.62 2.37 -25.61
C ASP A 4 -22.88 1.79 -24.40
N THR A 5 -21.76 1.11 -24.65
CA THR A 5 -20.82 0.74 -23.62
C THR A 5 -20.11 2.00 -23.16
N ALA A 6 -20.75 2.75 -22.26
CA ALA A 6 -20.13 3.88 -21.60
C ALA A 6 -18.76 3.43 -21.04
N PRO A 7 -17.65 4.07 -21.42
CA PRO A 7 -16.34 3.69 -20.92
C PRO A 7 -16.35 3.87 -19.41
N TRP A 8 -16.18 2.79 -18.68
CA TRP A 8 -16.12 2.79 -17.23
C TRP A 8 -14.93 3.65 -16.79
N ARG A 9 -15.17 4.86 -16.36
CA ARG A 9 -14.14 5.74 -15.82
C ARG A 9 -13.88 5.36 -14.37
N ASN A 10 -12.80 4.61 -14.14
CA ASN A 10 -12.26 4.51 -12.82
C ASN A 10 -11.61 5.87 -12.49
N THR A 11 -12.24 6.64 -11.62
CA THR A 11 -11.83 8.00 -11.27
C THR A 11 -10.61 8.05 -10.34
N THR A 12 -10.06 6.91 -9.92
CA THR A 12 -8.98 6.85 -8.92
C THR A 12 -7.58 6.94 -9.53
N HIS A 13 -7.39 6.49 -10.78
CA HIS A 13 -6.08 6.44 -11.44
C HIS A 13 -6.21 6.78 -12.94
N ASP A 14 -5.13 7.28 -13.53
CA ASP A 14 -5.02 7.40 -14.98
C ASP A 14 -4.69 6.04 -15.60
N TRP A 15 -5.67 5.40 -16.21
CA TRP A 15 -5.56 4.08 -16.84
C TRP A 15 -4.93 4.11 -18.24
N THR A 16 -4.67 5.29 -18.78
CA THR A 16 -4.00 5.44 -20.07
C THR A 16 -2.50 5.11 -19.96
N ARG A 17 -1.97 5.11 -18.75
CA ARG A 17 -0.56 4.83 -18.44
C ARG A 17 -0.45 3.65 -17.49
N SER A 18 0.44 2.73 -17.79
CA SER A 18 0.77 1.63 -16.87
C SER A 18 1.76 2.05 -15.79
N VAL A 19 2.57 3.10 -16.04
CA VAL A 19 3.58 3.65 -15.14
C VAL A 19 3.68 5.15 -15.36
N ASP A 20 3.67 5.92 -14.28
CA ASP A 20 4.02 7.35 -14.28
C ASP A 20 5.44 7.53 -13.70
N ALA A 21 6.43 7.43 -14.56
CA ALA A 21 7.84 7.50 -14.17
C ALA A 21 8.20 8.86 -13.54
N ALA A 22 7.59 9.95 -14.00
CA ALA A 22 7.84 11.30 -13.47
C ALA A 22 7.29 11.43 -12.04
N HIS A 23 6.11 10.88 -11.79
CA HIS A 23 5.49 10.84 -10.47
C HIS A 23 6.36 10.02 -9.49
N LEU A 24 6.75 8.79 -9.85
CA LEU A 24 7.60 7.94 -9.02
C LEU A 24 8.96 8.59 -8.73
N ALA A 25 9.57 9.24 -9.74
CA ALA A 25 10.83 9.96 -9.55
C ALA A 25 10.66 11.18 -8.62
N GLY A 26 9.52 11.87 -8.70
CA GLY A 26 9.17 12.97 -7.79
C GLY A 26 9.09 12.52 -6.35
N ILE A 27 8.41 11.41 -6.07
CA ILE A 27 8.31 10.82 -4.74
C ILE A 27 9.71 10.46 -4.19
N ARG A 28 10.53 9.78 -4.97
CA ARG A 28 11.90 9.40 -4.55
C ARG A 28 12.80 10.60 -4.27
N ARG A 29 12.62 11.69 -5.00
CA ARG A 29 13.41 12.91 -4.82
C ARG A 29 13.03 13.66 -3.53
N ASP A 30 11.77 13.66 -3.16
CA ASP A 30 11.26 14.37 -1.99
C ASP A 30 10.56 13.44 -1.01
N GLN A 31 11.33 12.48 -0.50
CA GLN A 31 10.81 11.44 0.41
C GLN A 31 10.21 12.03 1.68
N ALA A 32 10.79 13.11 2.20
CA ALA A 32 10.33 13.75 3.42
C ALA A 32 8.92 14.37 3.25
N ALA A 33 8.58 14.84 2.07
CA ALA A 33 7.25 15.36 1.77
C ALA A 33 6.20 14.26 1.58
N PHE A 34 6.62 13.08 1.10
CA PHE A 34 5.71 11.99 0.78
C PHE A 34 5.61 10.90 1.85
N ALA A 35 6.64 10.75 2.68
CA ALA A 35 6.66 9.82 3.79
C ALA A 35 7.37 10.45 5.02
N PRO A 36 6.81 11.52 5.61
CA PRO A 36 7.44 12.27 6.69
C PRO A 36 7.68 11.42 7.94
N GLY A 37 6.84 10.39 8.16
CA GLY A 37 6.99 9.40 9.23
C GLY A 37 7.86 8.19 8.85
N GLY A 38 8.53 8.19 7.70
CA GLY A 38 9.34 7.07 7.24
C GLY A 38 8.54 5.78 7.10
N LEU A 39 9.09 4.67 7.59
CA LEU A 39 8.43 3.35 7.52
C LEU A 39 7.04 3.33 8.16
N ARG A 40 6.84 4.08 9.26
CA ARG A 40 5.51 4.17 9.90
C ARG A 40 4.48 4.73 8.92
N HIS A 41 4.81 5.79 8.19
CA HIS A 41 3.91 6.36 7.19
C HIS A 41 3.60 5.37 6.07
N LEU A 42 4.62 4.68 5.52
CA LEU A 42 4.40 3.66 4.49
C LEU A 42 3.49 2.53 4.97
N LEU A 43 3.67 2.09 6.21
CA LEU A 43 2.80 1.06 6.80
C LEU A 43 1.36 1.54 6.91
N LEU A 44 1.14 2.79 7.34
CA LEU A 44 -0.20 3.39 7.44
C LEU A 44 -0.87 3.54 6.07
N GLU A 45 -0.13 3.83 5.01
CA GLU A 45 -0.64 3.84 3.63
C GLU A 45 -1.17 2.46 3.21
N VAL A 46 -0.44 1.38 3.55
CA VAL A 46 -0.89 0.01 3.23
C VAL A 46 -2.08 -0.39 4.09
N LEU A 47 -2.09 -0.04 5.38
CA LEU A 47 -3.23 -0.30 6.27
C LEU A 47 -4.48 0.46 5.82
N ALA A 48 -4.34 1.69 5.34
CA ALA A 48 -5.46 2.45 4.78
C ALA A 48 -6.02 1.79 3.50
N TYR A 49 -5.17 1.14 2.71
CA TYR A 49 -5.60 0.36 1.55
C TYR A 49 -6.42 -0.87 1.98
N ALA A 50 -5.99 -1.60 3.02
CA ALA A 50 -6.76 -2.69 3.62
C ALA A 50 -8.06 -2.21 4.27
N ALA A 51 -8.05 -1.03 4.90
CA ALA A 51 -9.22 -0.41 5.49
C ALA A 51 -10.29 -0.03 4.46
N ASP A 52 -9.90 0.50 3.29
CA ASP A 52 -10.83 0.76 2.18
C ASP A 52 -11.60 -0.51 1.76
N GLU A 53 -10.91 -1.65 1.73
CA GLU A 53 -11.56 -2.93 1.41
C GLU A 53 -12.48 -3.40 2.54
N ALA A 54 -12.05 -3.27 3.78
CA ALA A 54 -12.85 -3.65 4.95
C ALA A 54 -14.13 -2.81 5.07
N GLU A 55 -14.06 -1.51 4.79
CA GLU A 55 -15.23 -0.61 4.80
C GLU A 55 -16.28 -1.02 3.76
N CYS A 56 -15.83 -1.50 2.60
CA CYS A 56 -16.72 -2.01 1.54
C CYS A 56 -17.31 -3.38 1.85
N SER A 57 -16.85 -4.05 2.90
CA SER A 57 -17.30 -5.38 3.31
C SER A 57 -18.28 -5.25 4.47
N ALA A 58 -19.37 -6.00 4.47
CA ALA A 58 -20.44 -5.94 5.48
C ALA A 58 -20.02 -6.45 6.88
N GLY A 59 -18.72 -6.63 7.14
CA GLY A 59 -18.18 -7.17 8.38
C GLY A 59 -16.89 -6.48 8.81
N ALA A 60 -16.39 -6.81 10.00
CA ALA A 60 -15.07 -6.37 10.45
C ALA A 60 -13.98 -7.00 9.57
N GLY A 61 -13.14 -6.15 8.99
CA GLY A 61 -11.95 -6.60 8.27
C GLY A 61 -10.88 -7.09 9.23
N ARG A 62 -10.03 -8.00 8.76
CA ARG A 62 -8.85 -8.49 9.48
C ARG A 62 -7.61 -8.23 8.65
N CYS A 63 -6.55 -7.84 9.33
CA CYS A 63 -5.28 -7.54 8.71
C CYS A 63 -4.13 -7.97 9.62
N THR A 64 -3.14 -8.63 9.07
CA THR A 64 -1.91 -9.01 9.78
C THR A 64 -0.73 -8.21 9.25
N VAL A 65 -0.03 -7.50 10.13
CA VAL A 65 1.24 -6.84 9.86
C VAL A 65 2.36 -7.77 10.33
N THR A 66 3.24 -8.18 9.43
CA THR A 66 4.44 -8.96 9.79
C THR A 66 5.69 -8.12 9.60
N LEU A 67 6.48 -7.98 10.66
CA LEU A 67 7.79 -7.33 10.64
C LEU A 67 8.86 -8.42 10.50
N HIS A 68 9.54 -8.46 9.36
CA HIS A 68 10.48 -9.54 9.04
C HIS A 68 11.91 -9.26 9.54
N PRO A 69 12.72 -10.31 9.81
CA PRO A 69 14.11 -10.16 10.28
C PRO A 69 15.02 -9.38 9.34
N ASP A 70 14.74 -9.39 8.03
CA ASP A 70 15.48 -8.65 7.01
C ASP A 70 15.10 -7.16 6.92
N GLY A 71 14.17 -6.73 7.79
CA GLY A 71 13.65 -5.37 7.82
C GLY A 71 12.58 -5.08 6.75
N SER A 72 12.14 -6.08 6.01
CA SER A 72 10.94 -5.96 5.15
C SER A 72 9.67 -6.03 6.01
N VAL A 73 8.56 -5.57 5.45
CA VAL A 73 7.26 -5.57 6.10
C VAL A 73 6.22 -6.15 5.16
N SER A 74 5.34 -7.01 5.67
CA SER A 74 4.17 -7.44 4.93
C SER A 74 2.89 -7.09 5.67
N VAL A 75 1.88 -6.72 4.90
CA VAL A 75 0.52 -6.46 5.35
C VAL A 75 -0.40 -7.34 4.54
N ALA A 76 -1.11 -8.24 5.21
CA ALA A 76 -2.04 -9.19 4.59
C ALA A 76 -3.44 -8.93 5.14
N ASP A 77 -4.41 -8.66 4.27
CA ASP A 77 -5.83 -8.58 4.60
C ASP A 77 -6.58 -9.86 4.19
N GLU A 78 -7.69 -10.13 4.86
CA GLU A 78 -8.61 -11.22 4.58
C GLU A 78 -9.85 -10.73 3.79
N GLY A 79 -9.71 -9.66 3.01
CA GLY A 79 -10.76 -9.09 2.21
C GLY A 79 -11.13 -9.95 0.98
N ARG A 80 -11.93 -9.37 0.08
CA ARG A 80 -12.33 -10.06 -1.16
C ARG A 80 -11.21 -10.14 -2.20
N GLY A 81 -10.14 -9.42 -1.98
CA GLY A 81 -9.10 -9.17 -2.96
C GLY A 81 -9.52 -8.13 -4.01
N THR A 82 -8.54 -7.51 -4.62
CA THR A 82 -8.72 -6.50 -5.66
C THR A 82 -9.32 -7.12 -6.92
N ASP A 83 -10.34 -6.49 -7.49
CA ASP A 83 -10.98 -6.96 -8.72
C ASP A 83 -9.97 -7.02 -9.87
N THR A 84 -9.90 -8.17 -10.54
CA THR A 84 -9.02 -8.40 -11.69
C THR A 84 -9.87 -8.54 -12.94
N ARG A 85 -9.70 -7.60 -13.88
CA ARG A 85 -10.37 -7.66 -15.18
C ARG A 85 -9.55 -8.52 -16.13
N LEU A 86 -10.25 -9.16 -17.03
CA LEU A 86 -9.64 -9.87 -18.16
C LEU A 86 -9.82 -9.05 -19.43
N ASP A 87 -8.81 -9.07 -20.30
CA ASP A 87 -8.92 -8.52 -21.65
C ASP A 87 -9.72 -9.45 -22.58
N ASP A 88 -9.92 -9.04 -23.82
CA ASP A 88 -10.66 -9.80 -24.84
C ASP A 88 -10.02 -11.18 -25.14
N ARG A 89 -8.80 -11.42 -24.67
CA ARG A 89 -8.06 -12.69 -24.82
C ARG A 89 -8.02 -13.48 -23.51
N GLY A 90 -8.81 -13.08 -22.49
CA GLY A 90 -8.85 -13.73 -21.20
C GLY A 90 -7.62 -13.52 -20.33
N ARG A 91 -6.78 -12.52 -20.63
CA ARG A 91 -5.57 -12.21 -19.84
C ARG A 91 -5.89 -11.15 -18.80
N PRO A 92 -5.34 -11.27 -17.58
CA PRO A 92 -5.57 -10.30 -16.52
C PRO A 92 -5.00 -8.92 -16.90
N VAL A 93 -5.86 -7.90 -16.77
CA VAL A 93 -5.48 -6.50 -17.00
C VAL A 93 -4.86 -5.95 -15.73
N LYS A 94 -3.63 -5.46 -15.86
CA LYS A 94 -2.89 -4.85 -14.79
C LYS A 94 -3.49 -3.51 -14.38
N LYS A 95 -3.75 -3.35 -13.09
CA LYS A 95 -4.14 -2.06 -12.53
C LYS A 95 -2.89 -1.22 -12.21
N PRO A 96 -2.87 0.08 -12.55
CA PRO A 96 -1.69 0.92 -12.34
C PRO A 96 -1.53 1.45 -10.90
N VAL A 97 -2.22 0.88 -9.91
CA VAL A 97 -2.33 1.38 -8.52
C VAL A 97 -0.96 1.64 -7.87
N MET A 98 0.02 0.76 -8.11
CA MET A 98 1.35 0.86 -7.50
C MET A 98 2.29 1.81 -8.26
N ALA A 99 1.94 2.21 -9.47
CA ALA A 99 2.86 2.90 -10.38
C ALA A 99 2.33 4.22 -10.94
N THR A 100 1.15 4.65 -10.51
CA THR A 100 0.53 5.91 -10.92
C THR A 100 -0.06 6.65 -9.74
N LYS A 101 -0.27 7.95 -9.92
CA LYS A 101 -0.89 8.83 -8.93
C LYS A 101 -2.32 8.38 -8.62
N ASP A 102 -2.66 8.29 -7.33
CA ASP A 102 -4.05 8.16 -6.90
C ASP A 102 -4.69 9.54 -6.82
N LEU A 103 -5.63 9.80 -7.72
CA LEU A 103 -6.27 11.11 -7.88
C LEU A 103 -7.16 11.51 -6.68
N ARG A 104 -7.50 10.56 -5.81
CA ARG A 104 -8.28 10.84 -4.59
C ARG A 104 -7.43 11.56 -3.54
N PHE A 105 -6.12 11.36 -3.54
CA PHE A 105 -5.22 11.78 -2.47
C PHE A 105 -4.18 12.80 -2.91
N PHE A 106 -3.73 12.73 -4.17
CA PHE A 106 -2.76 13.69 -4.69
C PHE A 106 -3.45 15.00 -5.09
N ASP A 107 -2.86 16.10 -4.63
CA ASP A 107 -3.29 17.46 -4.93
C ASP A 107 -4.76 17.74 -4.54
N HIS A 108 -5.33 16.93 -3.64
CA HIS A 108 -6.69 17.11 -3.15
C HIS A 108 -6.68 17.74 -1.76
N PRO A 109 -7.27 18.94 -1.56
CA PRO A 109 -7.24 19.64 -0.26
C PRO A 109 -7.99 18.92 0.86
N GLY A 110 -8.86 17.97 0.52
CA GLY A 110 -9.61 17.13 1.45
C GLY A 110 -9.08 15.69 1.53
N ALA A 111 -7.80 15.45 1.16
CA ALA A 111 -7.21 14.12 1.30
C ALA A 111 -7.33 13.61 2.74
N GLN A 112 -7.66 12.33 2.90
CA GLN A 112 -7.71 11.67 4.21
C GLN A 112 -6.38 11.88 4.95
N VAL A 113 -6.47 12.19 6.24
CA VAL A 113 -5.30 12.25 7.13
C VAL A 113 -5.13 10.90 7.80
N LEU A 114 -3.92 10.37 7.76
CA LEU A 114 -3.56 9.11 8.40
C LEU A 114 -3.32 9.29 9.90
N PRO A 115 -3.29 8.20 10.71
CA PRO A 115 -3.05 8.25 12.15
C PRO A 115 -1.73 8.89 12.61
N ASP A 116 -0.80 9.12 11.70
CA ASP A 116 0.43 9.87 11.96
C ASP A 116 0.29 11.39 11.76
N GLY A 117 -0.91 11.87 11.45
CA GLY A 117 -1.21 13.28 11.22
C GLY A 117 -0.86 13.79 9.82
N HIS A 118 -0.45 12.92 8.90
CA HIS A 118 -0.06 13.31 7.55
C HIS A 118 -1.10 12.90 6.49
N PRO A 119 -1.18 13.63 5.37
CA PRO A 119 -2.11 13.31 4.31
C PRO A 119 -1.79 11.96 3.66
N ARG A 120 -2.83 11.15 3.43
CA ARG A 120 -2.76 9.93 2.64
C ARG A 120 -2.35 10.26 1.20
N ARG A 121 -1.48 9.43 0.62
CA ARG A 121 -0.93 9.60 -0.74
C ARG A 121 -1.15 8.37 -1.64
N GLY A 122 -1.42 7.22 -1.07
CA GLY A 122 -1.72 5.99 -1.80
C GLY A 122 -0.50 5.10 -2.07
N MET A 123 -0.78 3.96 -2.68
CA MET A 123 0.18 2.86 -2.81
C MET A 123 1.41 3.17 -3.68
N SER A 124 1.33 4.16 -4.58
CA SER A 124 2.49 4.57 -5.39
C SER A 124 3.62 5.14 -4.54
N VAL A 125 3.32 5.72 -3.38
CA VAL A 125 4.35 6.20 -2.44
C VAL A 125 5.05 5.02 -1.79
N VAL A 126 4.31 4.02 -1.32
CA VAL A 126 4.89 2.79 -0.77
C VAL A 126 5.78 2.11 -1.79
N ALA A 127 5.29 1.93 -3.01
CA ALA A 127 6.03 1.27 -4.08
C ALA A 127 7.31 2.05 -4.49
N ALA A 128 7.20 3.38 -4.64
CA ALA A 128 8.33 4.23 -5.05
C ALA A 128 9.44 4.32 -3.99
N LEU A 129 9.08 4.26 -2.69
CA LEU A 129 10.00 4.36 -1.56
C LEU A 129 10.43 2.98 -1.00
N SER A 130 10.16 1.92 -1.75
CA SER A 130 10.63 0.57 -1.47
C SER A 130 11.68 0.15 -2.49
N ASP A 131 12.72 -0.56 -2.06
CA ASP A 131 13.68 -1.20 -2.96
C ASP A 131 12.97 -2.22 -3.83
N TRP A 132 12.05 -2.97 -3.22
CA TRP A 132 11.10 -3.83 -3.91
C TRP A 132 9.77 -3.91 -3.17
N LEU A 133 8.71 -4.20 -3.91
CA LEU A 133 7.38 -4.49 -3.40
C LEU A 133 6.80 -5.67 -4.18
N VAL A 134 6.20 -6.61 -3.46
CA VAL A 134 5.43 -7.73 -4.04
C VAL A 134 3.97 -7.55 -3.63
N HIS A 135 3.11 -7.45 -4.62
CA HIS A 135 1.67 -7.40 -4.45
C HIS A 135 1.08 -8.74 -4.82
N THR A 136 0.48 -9.43 -3.85
CA THR A 136 -0.25 -10.67 -4.06
C THR A 136 -1.74 -10.39 -3.88
N ASN A 137 -2.53 -10.82 -4.83
CA ASN A 137 -3.98 -10.67 -4.82
C ASN A 137 -4.64 -12.03 -5.01
N ARG A 138 -5.51 -12.42 -4.07
CA ARG A 138 -6.31 -13.65 -4.11
C ARG A 138 -7.78 -13.32 -4.11
N ARG A 139 -8.51 -13.91 -5.03
CA ARG A 139 -9.93 -13.72 -5.20
C ARG A 139 -10.57 -15.04 -5.65
N ALA A 140 -11.87 -15.22 -5.42
CA ALA A 140 -12.61 -16.40 -5.81
C ALA A 140 -12.48 -16.79 -7.32
N GLY A 141 -12.08 -15.85 -8.18
CA GLY A 141 -11.89 -16.08 -9.62
C GLY A 141 -10.43 -16.23 -10.06
N GLY A 142 -9.47 -16.30 -9.12
CA GLY A 142 -8.06 -16.48 -9.42
C GLY A 142 -7.14 -15.70 -8.48
N ALA A 143 -5.88 -16.07 -8.50
CA ALA A 143 -4.85 -15.46 -7.68
C ALA A 143 -3.64 -15.05 -8.54
N TRP A 144 -3.07 -13.90 -8.25
CA TRP A 144 -1.98 -13.29 -9.02
C TRP A 144 -0.97 -12.63 -8.12
N VAL A 145 0.26 -12.59 -8.57
CA VAL A 145 1.36 -11.86 -7.94
C VAL A 145 2.05 -10.95 -8.95
N GLN A 146 2.50 -9.80 -8.47
CA GLN A 146 3.33 -8.87 -9.25
C GLN A 146 4.41 -8.26 -8.37
N ARG A 147 5.64 -8.20 -8.90
CA ARG A 147 6.78 -7.55 -8.27
C ARG A 147 7.04 -6.19 -8.90
N TYR A 148 7.41 -5.24 -8.06
CA TYR A 148 7.82 -3.89 -8.41
C TYR A 148 9.21 -3.61 -7.81
N GLU A 149 9.99 -2.80 -8.50
CA GLU A 149 11.26 -2.26 -8.02
C GLU A 149 11.20 -0.74 -8.14
N HIS A 150 11.35 -0.05 -7.00
CA HIS A 150 11.18 1.40 -6.90
C HIS A 150 9.89 1.93 -7.56
N GLY A 151 8.79 1.18 -7.43
CA GLY A 151 7.49 1.49 -8.01
C GLY A 151 7.30 1.09 -9.47
N VAL A 152 8.36 0.67 -10.16
CA VAL A 152 8.28 0.19 -11.55
C VAL A 152 8.03 -1.32 -11.55
N PRO A 153 7.06 -1.82 -12.32
CA PRO A 153 6.84 -3.25 -12.43
C PRO A 153 8.06 -3.99 -12.99
N ALA A 154 8.62 -4.89 -12.20
CA ALA A 154 9.73 -5.76 -12.59
C ALA A 154 9.24 -7.05 -13.26
N THR A 155 7.99 -7.46 -12.98
CA THR A 155 7.36 -8.64 -13.60
C THR A 155 6.01 -8.29 -14.22
N GLY A 156 5.53 -9.15 -15.11
CA GLY A 156 4.11 -9.19 -15.47
C GLY A 156 3.26 -9.61 -14.28
N LEU A 157 1.94 -9.51 -14.43
CA LEU A 157 0.99 -10.10 -13.50
C LEU A 157 1.01 -11.62 -13.71
N THR A 158 1.51 -12.36 -12.73
CA THR A 158 1.76 -13.80 -12.83
C THR A 158 0.70 -14.56 -12.03
N PRO A 159 0.00 -15.53 -12.62
CA PRO A 159 -0.94 -16.36 -11.87
C PRO A 159 -0.19 -17.21 -10.83
N ILE A 160 -0.81 -17.40 -9.68
CA ILE A 160 -0.36 -18.30 -8.62
C ILE A 160 -1.44 -19.31 -8.28
N ALA A 161 -1.05 -20.39 -7.61
CA ALA A 161 -2.00 -21.41 -7.17
C ALA A 161 -3.06 -20.80 -6.23
N ASP A 162 -4.29 -21.22 -6.41
CA ASP A 162 -5.37 -20.94 -5.49
C ASP A 162 -5.18 -21.81 -4.23
N ASP A 163 -5.16 -21.18 -3.08
CA ASP A 163 -5.05 -21.84 -1.77
C ASP A 163 -6.38 -21.80 -0.98
N GLY A 164 -7.46 -21.40 -1.65
CA GLY A 164 -8.78 -21.26 -1.07
C GLY A 164 -8.98 -20.02 -0.22
N THR A 165 -7.96 -19.15 -0.12
CA THR A 165 -8.06 -17.87 0.61
C THR A 165 -8.39 -16.72 -0.33
N THR A 166 -8.88 -15.62 0.23
CA THR A 166 -9.05 -14.33 -0.47
C THR A 166 -8.34 -13.22 0.30
N GLY A 167 -8.10 -12.11 -0.37
CA GLY A 167 -7.49 -10.93 0.22
C GLY A 167 -6.27 -10.45 -0.56
N THR A 168 -5.62 -9.46 0.00
CA THR A 168 -4.44 -8.83 -0.59
C THR A 168 -3.26 -8.93 0.37
N THR A 169 -2.08 -9.21 -0.16
CA THR A 169 -0.83 -9.09 0.60
C THR A 169 0.08 -8.10 -0.10
N VAL A 170 0.51 -7.09 0.63
CA VAL A 170 1.56 -6.15 0.20
C VAL A 170 2.80 -6.43 1.04
N HIS A 171 3.84 -6.96 0.42
CA HIS A 171 5.13 -7.24 1.05
C HIS A 171 6.18 -6.32 0.43
N PHE A 172 6.84 -5.49 1.23
CA PHE A 172 7.77 -4.50 0.73
C PHE A 172 9.01 -4.36 1.60
N SER A 173 10.11 -4.00 0.95
CA SER A 173 11.38 -3.65 1.60
C SER A 173 11.57 -2.15 1.51
N PRO A 174 11.40 -1.38 2.60
CA PRO A 174 11.59 0.06 2.56
C PRO A 174 13.02 0.41 2.14
N SER A 175 13.19 1.46 1.33
CA SER A 175 14.50 1.92 0.91
C SER A 175 15.36 2.40 2.10
N GLY A 176 16.68 2.37 1.93
CA GLY A 176 17.64 2.76 2.98
C GLY A 176 17.33 4.09 3.67
N PRO A 177 17.06 5.18 2.94
CA PRO A 177 16.70 6.46 3.54
C PRO A 177 15.41 6.42 4.39
N VAL A 178 14.40 5.69 3.97
CA VAL A 178 13.14 5.53 4.72
C VAL A 178 13.37 4.76 6.02
N ARG A 179 14.21 3.72 5.98
CA ARG A 179 14.61 2.97 7.20
C ARG A 179 15.39 3.85 8.18
N ALA A 180 16.25 4.73 7.68
CA ALA A 180 17.06 5.63 8.52
C ALA A 180 16.20 6.62 9.30
N VAL A 181 15.14 7.17 8.71
CA VAL A 181 14.19 8.05 9.40
C VAL A 181 13.51 7.31 10.56
N SER A 182 13.17 6.05 10.38
CA SER A 182 12.51 5.23 11.40
C SER A 182 13.44 4.80 12.54
N ALA A 183 14.75 4.73 12.28
CA ALA A 183 15.78 4.37 13.26
C ALA A 183 16.26 5.54 14.12
N GLY A 184 15.70 6.75 13.97
CA GLY A 184 16.11 7.93 14.73
C GLY A 184 17.48 8.46 14.28
N GLY A 185 17.53 9.00 13.06
CA GLY A 185 18.74 9.60 12.50
C GLY A 185 19.11 10.93 13.14
N THR A 186 20.35 11.03 13.59
CA THR A 186 21.19 12.16 14.01
C THR A 186 20.77 12.94 15.28
N PRO A 187 21.55 12.86 16.36
CA PRO A 187 21.25 13.55 17.60
C PRO A 187 21.64 15.02 17.55
N ALA A 188 20.66 15.90 17.68
CA ALA A 188 20.90 17.16 18.40
C ALA A 188 20.79 16.85 19.90
N PRO A 189 21.57 17.51 20.78
CA PRO A 189 21.48 17.28 22.23
C PRO A 189 20.12 17.75 22.74
N ALA A 190 19.29 16.81 23.15
CA ALA A 190 17.91 17.01 23.54
C ALA A 190 17.63 16.48 24.94
N PRO A 191 16.56 16.97 25.62
CA PRO A 191 16.07 16.40 26.87
C PRO A 191 15.74 14.91 26.70
N ALA A 192 15.67 14.18 27.82
CA ALA A 192 15.50 12.72 27.86
C ALA A 192 14.57 12.18 26.78
N PRO A 193 14.97 11.14 26.03
CA PRO A 193 14.19 10.68 24.88
C PRO A 193 12.84 10.16 25.34
N GLU A 194 11.78 10.77 24.82
CA GLU A 194 10.49 10.07 24.80
C GLU A 194 10.68 8.75 24.00
N PRO A 195 10.06 7.64 24.43
CA PRO A 195 10.15 6.39 23.69
C PRO A 195 9.71 6.63 22.25
N ALA A 196 10.54 6.21 21.30
CA ALA A 196 10.21 6.31 19.89
C ALA A 196 8.78 5.74 19.67
N PRO A 197 7.90 6.46 18.95
CA PRO A 197 6.54 5.99 18.77
C PRO A 197 6.56 4.59 18.16
N ALA A 198 5.76 3.68 18.71
CA ALA A 198 5.66 2.33 18.19
C ALA A 198 5.36 2.38 16.69
N LEU A 199 6.01 1.53 15.91
CA LEU A 199 5.77 1.44 14.46
C LEU A 199 4.28 1.20 14.16
N VAL A 200 3.66 0.42 15.02
CA VAL A 200 2.22 0.17 15.03
C VAL A 200 1.69 0.54 16.42
N ASP A 201 0.72 1.45 16.46
CA ASP A 201 -0.04 1.81 17.66
C ASP A 201 -1.46 1.25 17.51
N PRO A 202 -1.80 0.14 18.17
CA PRO A 202 -3.12 -0.49 18.04
C PRO A 202 -4.27 0.43 18.44
N ALA A 203 -4.06 1.31 19.43
CA ALA A 203 -5.11 2.23 19.89
C ALA A 203 -5.41 3.30 18.83
N ALA A 204 -4.35 3.87 18.23
CA ALA A 204 -4.51 4.85 17.14
C ALA A 204 -5.14 4.21 15.89
N LEU A 205 -4.79 2.96 15.58
CA LEU A 205 -5.39 2.22 14.44
C LEU A 205 -6.87 1.92 14.70
N ALA A 206 -7.23 1.44 15.90
CA ALA A 206 -8.61 1.15 16.25
C ALA A 206 -9.48 2.43 16.26
N ALA A 207 -8.92 3.57 16.65
CA ALA A 207 -9.61 4.87 16.60
C ALA A 207 -9.82 5.34 15.15
N ALA A 208 -8.84 5.15 14.27
CA ALA A 208 -8.93 5.56 12.87
C ALA A 208 -9.80 4.63 12.03
N TRP A 209 -9.71 3.33 12.26
CA TRP A 209 -10.39 2.28 11.50
C TRP A 209 -11.08 1.26 12.43
N PRO A 210 -12.19 1.64 13.10
CA PRO A 210 -12.86 0.79 14.11
C PRO A 210 -13.42 -0.52 13.53
N TYR A 211 -13.53 -0.60 12.21
CA TYR A 211 -14.00 -1.77 11.47
C TYR A 211 -12.83 -2.68 10.97
N LEU A 212 -11.56 -2.31 11.25
CA LEU A 212 -10.40 -3.09 10.88
C LEU A 212 -9.65 -3.60 12.12
N SER A 213 -9.62 -4.91 12.31
CA SER A 213 -8.77 -5.54 13.33
C SER A 213 -7.37 -5.74 12.77
N VAL A 214 -6.36 -5.20 13.45
CA VAL A 214 -4.95 -5.32 13.04
C VAL A 214 -4.19 -6.14 14.07
N GLU A 215 -3.60 -7.25 13.63
CA GLU A 215 -2.69 -8.08 14.39
C GLU A 215 -1.24 -7.79 13.97
N VAL A 216 -0.31 -7.81 14.91
CA VAL A 216 1.12 -7.57 14.63
C VAL A 216 1.92 -8.81 14.99
N ASP A 217 2.62 -9.34 13.99
CA ASP A 217 3.57 -10.46 14.12
C ASP A 217 4.99 -9.93 13.94
N ASP A 218 5.68 -9.67 15.06
CA ASP A 218 7.05 -9.14 15.05
C ASP A 218 8.06 -10.29 15.08
N ARG A 219 8.69 -10.54 13.94
CA ARG A 219 9.68 -11.61 13.75
C ARG A 219 11.13 -11.10 13.74
N ARG A 220 11.36 -9.87 14.17
CA ARG A 220 12.70 -9.24 14.12
C ARG A 220 13.61 -9.68 15.26
N ALA A 221 13.09 -10.35 16.28
CA ALA A 221 13.84 -10.84 17.45
C ALA A 221 14.55 -12.15 17.16
#